data_f947b7001499f5c8ac2bc06fb186de9c
#
_entry.id   f947b7001499f5c8ac2bc06fb186de9c
#
_cell.length_a   1.000
_cell.length_b   1.000
_cell.length_c   1.000
_cell.angle_alpha   90.00
_cell.angle_beta   90.00
_cell.angle_gamma   90.00
#
_symmetry.space_group_name_H-M   'P 1'
#
loop_
_entity.id
_entity.type
_entity.pdbx_description
1 polymer ?
#
loop_
_entity_poly.entity_id
_entity_poly.type
_entity_poly.pdbx_seq_one_letter_code
_entity_poly.pdbx_strand_id
1 'polypeptide(L)'
;MKFVGRIFSIIGGVLGILAGLGLIGCGVCLLLINVPEVKNLFLDAIQFVEDKSNVPLTNYVDLMIAGSIVSAIFQFLFAALCFVGAGLSLSCHKSKNYIATIVINVIACFETFAILGAIFGAIFDKKQE
;
A
#
# COMPACT_ATOMS: atom_id res chain seq x y z
N MET A 1 7.68 -3.28 28.60
CA MET A 1 6.61 -3.19 27.56
C MET A 1 6.73 -1.97 26.65
N LYS A 2 7.16 -0.84 27.16
CA LYS A 2 7.46 0.35 26.36
C LYS A 2 8.48 0.08 25.24
N PHE A 3 9.52 -0.68 25.56
CA PHE A 3 10.55 -1.09 24.59
C PHE A 3 9.95 -1.95 23.45
N VAL A 4 9.05 -2.89 23.80
CA VAL A 4 8.38 -3.74 22.82
C VAL A 4 7.52 -2.90 21.88
N GLY A 5 6.80 -1.91 22.40
CA GLY A 5 6.01 -1.00 21.59
C GLY A 5 6.85 -0.22 20.59
N ARG A 6 8.02 0.25 21.00
CA ARG A 6 8.95 0.95 20.10
C ARG A 6 9.47 0.05 19.00
N ILE A 7 9.81 -1.20 19.32
CA ILE A 7 10.25 -2.17 18.33
C ILE A 7 9.16 -2.42 17.31
N PHE A 8 7.92 -2.66 17.73
CA PHE A 8 6.80 -2.84 16.82
C PHE A 8 6.56 -1.61 15.94
N SER A 9 6.66 -0.41 16.49
CA SER A 9 6.50 0.82 15.71
C SER A 9 7.58 0.98 14.63
N ILE A 10 8.82 0.65 14.95
CA ILE A 10 9.94 0.70 14.00
C ILE A 10 9.73 -0.34 12.88
N ILE A 11 9.39 -1.57 13.26
CA ILE A 11 9.12 -2.64 12.27
C ILE A 11 7.97 -2.23 11.37
N GLY A 12 6.88 -1.74 11.93
CA GLY A 12 5.72 -1.29 11.18
C GLY A 12 6.05 -0.13 10.25
N GLY A 13 6.86 0.82 10.68
CA GLY A 13 7.32 1.92 9.85
C GLY A 13 8.13 1.45 8.66
N VAL A 14 9.07 0.54 8.87
CA VAL A 14 9.88 -0.03 7.79
C VAL A 14 9.02 -0.81 6.80
N LEU A 15 8.12 -1.65 7.31
CA LEU A 15 7.19 -2.40 6.45
C LEU A 15 6.25 -1.47 5.67
N GLY A 16 5.80 -0.39 6.28
CA GLY A 16 4.97 0.62 5.62
C GLY A 16 5.70 1.31 4.47
N ILE A 17 6.96 1.63 4.65
CA ILE A 17 7.80 2.19 3.57
C ILE A 17 7.94 1.20 2.43
N LEU A 18 8.24 -0.07 2.73
CA LEU A 18 8.36 -1.12 1.71
C LEU A 18 7.04 -1.33 0.97
N ALA A 19 5.92 -1.34 1.69
CA ALA A 19 4.60 -1.45 1.08
C ALA A 19 4.29 -0.27 0.16
N GLY A 20 4.61 0.95 0.59
CA GLY A 20 4.44 2.15 -0.22
C GLY A 20 5.25 2.12 -1.50
N LEU A 21 6.52 1.71 -1.42
CA LEU A 21 7.37 1.54 -2.60
C LEU A 21 6.81 0.48 -3.54
N GLY A 22 6.33 -0.65 -3.00
CA GLY A 22 5.70 -1.69 -3.79
C GLY A 22 4.46 -1.20 -4.52
N LEU A 23 3.60 -0.43 -3.86
CA LEU A 23 2.40 0.15 -4.46
C LEU A 23 2.76 1.15 -5.57
N ILE A 24 3.78 1.98 -5.39
CA ILE A 24 4.24 2.89 -6.44
C ILE A 24 4.74 2.08 -7.65
N GLY A 25 5.55 1.06 -7.42
CA GLY A 25 6.05 0.19 -8.48
C GLY A 25 4.92 -0.47 -9.26
N CYS A 26 3.94 -1.04 -8.58
CA CYS A 26 2.76 -1.65 -9.21
C CYS A 26 1.94 -0.60 -9.98
N GLY A 27 1.75 0.59 -9.43
CA GLY A 27 1.04 1.67 -10.09
C GLY A 27 1.73 2.11 -11.37
N VAL A 28 3.05 2.24 -11.36
CA VAL A 28 3.84 2.56 -12.56
C VAL A 28 3.70 1.45 -13.59
N CYS A 29 3.77 0.18 -13.18
CA CYS A 29 3.59 -0.95 -14.09
C CYS A 29 2.21 -0.93 -14.75
N LEU A 30 1.15 -0.61 -14.00
CA LEU A 30 -0.20 -0.49 -14.56
C LEU A 30 -0.31 0.67 -15.56
N LEU A 31 0.35 1.79 -15.31
CA LEU A 31 0.36 2.92 -16.24
C LEU A 31 1.15 2.62 -17.51
N LEU A 32 2.17 1.75 -17.44
CA LEU A 32 2.94 1.34 -18.61
C LEU A 32 2.10 0.60 -19.67
N ILE A 33 0.95 0.03 -19.30
CA ILE A 33 0.03 -0.60 -20.23
C ILE A 33 -0.45 0.39 -21.31
N ASN A 34 -0.45 1.70 -21.02
CA ASN A 34 -0.83 2.73 -21.98
C ASN A 34 0.28 3.07 -23.00
N VAL A 35 1.52 2.62 -22.78
CA VAL A 35 2.61 2.76 -23.75
C VAL A 35 2.34 1.80 -24.91
N PRO A 36 2.38 2.26 -26.21
CA PRO A 36 1.99 1.43 -27.34
C PRO A 36 2.70 0.08 -27.41
N GLU A 37 3.99 0.02 -27.12
CA GLU A 37 4.77 -1.22 -27.15
C GLU A 37 4.30 -2.21 -26.08
N VAL A 38 4.07 -1.73 -24.86
CA VAL A 38 3.58 -2.56 -23.75
C VAL A 38 2.13 -2.95 -24.00
N LYS A 39 1.31 -2.05 -24.56
CA LYS A 39 -0.07 -2.34 -24.92
C LYS A 39 -0.15 -3.48 -25.93
N ASN A 40 0.71 -3.50 -26.94
CA ASN A 40 0.75 -4.58 -27.93
C ASN A 40 1.09 -5.92 -27.29
N LEU A 41 2.06 -5.96 -26.38
CA LEU A 41 2.40 -7.17 -25.61
C LEU A 41 1.22 -7.65 -24.75
N PHE A 42 0.53 -6.70 -24.13
CA PHE A 42 -0.65 -7.01 -23.32
C PHE A 42 -1.78 -7.59 -24.17
N LEU A 43 -2.03 -7.02 -25.36
CA LEU A 43 -3.04 -7.53 -26.29
C LEU A 43 -2.70 -8.94 -26.78
N ASP A 44 -1.42 -9.19 -27.11
CA ASP A 44 -0.97 -10.52 -27.52
C ASP A 44 -1.16 -11.56 -26.41
N ALA A 45 -0.84 -11.19 -25.17
CA ALA A 45 -1.05 -12.06 -24.01
C ALA A 45 -2.53 -12.36 -23.79
N ILE A 46 -3.42 -11.36 -23.96
CA ILE A 46 -4.86 -11.52 -23.81
C ILE A 46 -5.41 -12.43 -24.92
N GLN A 47 -4.96 -12.27 -26.16
CA GLN A 47 -5.36 -13.15 -27.26
C GLN A 47 -4.92 -14.59 -27.01
N PHE A 48 -3.74 -14.80 -26.50
CA PHE A 48 -3.23 -16.12 -26.14
C PHE A 48 -4.10 -16.80 -25.09
N VAL A 49 -4.50 -16.08 -24.05
CA VAL A 49 -5.38 -16.60 -23.01
C VAL A 49 -6.78 -16.86 -23.54
N GLU A 50 -7.31 -15.95 -24.40
CA GLU A 50 -8.62 -16.10 -25.03
C GLU A 50 -8.67 -17.37 -25.90
N ASP A 51 -7.65 -17.63 -26.70
CA ASP A 51 -7.59 -18.80 -27.57
C ASP A 51 -7.56 -20.10 -26.77
N LYS A 52 -6.89 -20.09 -25.61
CA LYS A 52 -6.80 -21.28 -24.75
C LYS A 52 -8.04 -21.52 -23.89
N SER A 53 -8.68 -20.45 -23.41
CA SER A 53 -9.79 -20.55 -22.45
C SER A 53 -11.16 -20.45 -23.10
N ASN A 54 -11.26 -20.06 -24.38
CA ASN A 54 -12.49 -19.77 -25.10
C ASN A 54 -13.38 -18.70 -24.43
N VAL A 55 -12.76 -17.81 -23.63
CA VAL A 55 -13.46 -16.69 -23.00
C VAL A 55 -13.21 -15.44 -23.85
N PRO A 56 -14.26 -14.65 -24.20
CA PRO A 56 -14.10 -13.47 -25.06
C PRO A 56 -13.47 -12.29 -24.29
N LEU A 57 -12.16 -12.35 -24.05
CA LEU A 57 -11.44 -11.33 -23.28
C LEU A 57 -11.15 -10.07 -24.10
N THR A 58 -10.98 -10.19 -25.42
CA THR A 58 -10.67 -9.07 -26.29
C THR A 58 -11.73 -7.97 -26.26
N ASN A 59 -13.00 -8.34 -26.03
CA ASN A 59 -14.10 -7.37 -25.92
C ASN A 59 -14.00 -6.50 -24.66
N TYR A 60 -13.22 -6.90 -23.70
CA TYR A 60 -13.08 -6.21 -22.41
C TYR A 60 -11.74 -5.48 -22.25
N VAL A 61 -10.90 -5.46 -23.29
CA VAL A 61 -9.57 -4.85 -23.22
C VAL A 61 -9.64 -3.36 -22.86
N ASP A 62 -10.53 -2.61 -23.51
CA ASP A 62 -10.69 -1.18 -23.23
C ASP A 62 -11.12 -0.96 -21.77
N LEU A 63 -12.02 -1.80 -21.28
CA LEU A 63 -12.46 -1.74 -19.88
C LEU A 63 -11.31 -2.08 -18.92
N MET A 64 -10.48 -3.08 -19.25
CA MET A 64 -9.32 -3.45 -18.46
C MET A 64 -8.29 -2.31 -18.40
N ILE A 65 -8.04 -1.64 -19.50
CA ILE A 65 -7.12 -0.50 -19.56
C ILE A 65 -7.65 0.65 -18.72
N ALA A 66 -8.92 1.00 -18.85
CA ALA A 66 -9.55 2.02 -18.02
C ALA A 66 -9.48 1.66 -16.54
N GLY A 67 -9.77 0.40 -16.20
CA GLY A 67 -9.67 -0.10 -14.85
C GLY A 67 -8.24 -0.05 -14.29
N SER A 68 -7.23 -0.29 -15.13
CA SER A 68 -5.83 -0.22 -14.71
C SER A 68 -5.41 1.21 -14.36
N ILE A 69 -5.89 2.21 -15.12
CA ILE A 69 -5.61 3.63 -14.83
C ILE A 69 -6.24 4.01 -13.47
N VAL A 70 -7.50 3.67 -13.26
CA VAL A 70 -8.20 3.95 -12.00
C VAL A 70 -7.48 3.25 -10.84
N SER A 71 -7.12 1.97 -11.01
CA SER A 71 -6.37 1.22 -9.99
C SER A 71 -5.03 1.84 -9.68
N ALA A 72 -4.31 2.35 -10.69
CA ALA A 72 -3.02 3.02 -10.49
C ALA A 72 -3.19 4.29 -9.65
N ILE A 73 -4.24 5.07 -9.91
CA ILE A 73 -4.53 6.28 -9.13
C ILE A 73 -4.77 5.91 -7.66
N PHE A 74 -5.59 4.89 -7.39
CA PHE A 74 -5.84 4.42 -6.03
C PHE A 74 -4.56 3.90 -5.38
N GLN A 75 -3.72 3.17 -6.13
CA GLN A 75 -2.46 2.67 -5.59
C GLN A 75 -1.52 3.80 -5.20
N PHE A 76 -1.43 4.87 -5.98
CA PHE A 76 -0.61 6.03 -5.62
C PHE A 76 -1.15 6.73 -4.38
N LEU A 77 -2.47 6.86 -4.23
CA LEU A 77 -3.08 7.43 -3.03
C LEU A 77 -2.79 6.58 -1.80
N PHE A 78 -2.96 5.25 -1.90
CA PHE A 78 -2.63 4.35 -0.81
C PHE A 78 -1.13 4.34 -0.49
N ALA A 79 -0.26 4.47 -1.48
CA ALA A 79 1.18 4.58 -1.26
C ALA A 79 1.51 5.84 -0.44
N ALA A 80 0.90 6.96 -0.77
CA ALA A 80 1.07 8.19 0.00
C ALA A 80 0.62 8.00 1.45
N LEU A 81 -0.54 7.36 1.66
CA LEU A 81 -1.02 7.05 3.01
C LEU A 81 -0.07 6.09 3.75
N CYS A 82 0.49 5.09 3.06
CA CYS A 82 1.48 4.19 3.64
C CYS A 82 2.72 4.93 4.11
N PHE A 83 3.23 5.89 3.30
CA PHE A 83 4.39 6.69 3.69
C PHE A 83 4.08 7.60 4.89
N VAL A 84 2.92 8.22 4.91
CA VAL A 84 2.48 9.04 6.05
C VAL A 84 2.35 8.17 7.29
N GLY A 85 1.70 7.01 7.17
CA GLY A 85 1.55 6.06 8.27
C GLY A 85 2.89 5.54 8.79
N ALA A 86 3.83 5.25 7.89
CA ALA A 86 5.17 4.82 8.25
C ALA A 86 5.92 5.92 9.02
N GLY A 87 5.86 7.16 8.54
CA GLY A 87 6.46 8.29 9.22
C GLY A 87 5.88 8.50 10.63
N LEU A 88 4.56 8.41 10.76
CA LEU A 88 3.89 8.49 12.05
C LEU A 88 4.31 7.33 12.96
N SER A 89 4.40 6.12 12.43
CA SER A 89 4.82 4.95 13.19
C SER A 89 6.24 5.09 13.73
N LEU A 90 7.16 5.58 12.91
CA LEU A 90 8.54 5.78 13.32
C LEU A 90 8.69 6.89 14.37
N SER A 91 7.83 7.89 14.36
CA SER A 91 7.91 9.05 15.23
C SER A 91 6.88 9.06 16.36
N CYS A 92 5.96 8.09 16.43
CA CYS A 92 4.84 8.16 17.38
C CYS A 92 5.28 8.16 18.85
N HIS A 93 6.35 7.45 19.19
CA HIS A 93 6.85 7.42 20.57
C HIS A 93 7.56 8.71 20.96
N LYS A 94 8.06 9.44 19.99
CA LYS A 94 8.70 10.73 20.22
C LYS A 94 7.66 11.86 20.32
N SER A 95 6.69 11.88 19.40
CA SER A 95 5.68 12.94 19.32
C SER A 95 4.39 12.61 20.08
N LYS A 96 4.24 11.36 20.54
CA LYS A 96 3.05 10.85 21.25
C LYS A 96 1.76 10.91 20.41
N ASN A 97 1.88 10.86 19.10
CA ASN A 97 0.73 10.87 18.16
C ASN A 97 0.21 9.45 17.91
N TYR A 98 -0.13 8.72 18.98
CA TYR A 98 -0.53 7.32 18.89
C TYR A 98 -1.86 7.12 18.14
N ILE A 99 -2.85 7.97 18.42
CA ILE A 99 -4.18 7.86 17.82
C ILE A 99 -4.09 8.11 16.32
N ALA A 100 -3.37 9.16 15.90
CA ALA A 100 -3.17 9.46 14.48
C ALA A 100 -2.44 8.31 13.78
N THR A 101 -1.43 7.72 14.40
CA THR A 101 -0.70 6.57 13.86
C THR A 101 -1.63 5.38 13.64
N ILE A 102 -2.47 5.06 14.62
CA ILE A 102 -3.44 3.95 14.51
C ILE A 102 -4.41 4.19 13.37
N VAL A 103 -5.03 5.38 13.32
CA VAL A 103 -6.04 5.71 12.32
C VAL A 103 -5.46 5.66 10.91
N ILE A 104 -4.33 6.31 10.69
CA ILE A 104 -3.70 6.36 9.36
C ILE A 104 -3.26 4.97 8.90
N ASN A 105 -2.68 4.15 9.79
CA ASN A 105 -2.25 2.80 9.41
C ASN A 105 -3.41 1.85 9.18
N VAL A 106 -4.53 2.01 9.87
CA VAL A 106 -5.75 1.24 9.59
C VAL A 106 -6.29 1.59 8.20
N ILE A 107 -6.33 2.87 7.86
CA ILE A 107 -6.85 3.31 6.56
C ILE A 107 -5.91 2.91 5.41
N ALA A 108 -4.60 3.10 5.61
CA ALA A 108 -3.62 2.95 4.52
C ALA A 108 -3.38 1.50 4.12
N CYS A 109 -2.98 0.66 5.03
CA CYS A 109 -2.51 -0.69 4.68
C CYS A 109 -2.73 -1.73 5.77
N PHE A 110 -3.49 -1.43 6.79
CA PHE A 110 -3.73 -2.34 7.92
C PHE A 110 -2.41 -2.88 8.50
N GLU A 111 -1.41 -2.00 8.63
CA GLU A 111 -0.09 -2.38 9.11
C GLU A 111 -0.15 -2.76 10.59
N THR A 112 -0.17 -4.06 10.85
CA THR A 112 -0.38 -4.62 12.18
C THR A 112 0.70 -4.19 13.17
N PHE A 113 1.95 -4.23 12.75
CA PHE A 113 3.07 -3.87 13.65
C PHE A 113 3.03 -2.41 14.06
N ALA A 114 2.71 -1.51 13.14
CA ALA A 114 2.59 -0.09 13.44
C ALA A 114 1.43 0.17 14.40
N ILE A 115 0.30 -0.49 14.18
CA ILE A 115 -0.89 -0.37 15.03
C ILE A 115 -0.59 -0.90 16.43
N LEU A 116 0.02 -2.09 16.54
CA LEU A 116 0.40 -2.66 17.83
C LEU A 116 1.40 -1.80 18.57
N GLY A 117 2.41 -1.27 17.87
CA GLY A 117 3.38 -0.38 18.46
C GLY A 117 2.75 0.90 19.03
N ALA A 118 1.80 1.47 18.28
CA ALA A 118 1.08 2.67 18.73
C ALA A 118 0.16 2.35 19.93
N ILE A 119 -0.52 1.20 19.92
CA ILE A 119 -1.36 0.79 21.04
C ILE A 119 -0.52 0.59 22.31
N PHE A 120 0.60 -0.12 22.20
CA PHE A 120 1.50 -0.30 23.35
C PHE A 120 2.04 1.05 23.85
N GLY A 121 2.40 1.95 22.94
CA GLY A 121 2.84 3.29 23.32
C GLY A 121 1.75 4.06 24.06
N ALA A 122 0.53 4.05 23.53
CA ALA A 122 -0.58 4.75 24.16
C ALA A 122 -0.91 4.23 25.56
N ILE A 123 -0.81 2.91 25.75
CA ILE A 123 -1.11 2.29 27.05
C ILE A 123 0.02 2.51 28.04
N PHE A 124 1.26 2.19 27.65
CA PHE A 124 2.38 2.16 28.59
C PHE A 124 3.04 3.51 28.80
N ASP A 125 3.08 4.38 27.79
CA ASP A 125 3.63 5.73 27.98
C ASP A 125 2.74 6.59 28.88
N LYS A 126 1.42 6.46 28.76
CA LYS A 126 0.49 7.21 29.61
C LYS A 126 0.58 6.79 31.09
N LYS A 127 0.89 5.53 31.36
CA LYS A 127 1.00 5.03 32.75
C LYS A 127 2.25 5.53 33.45
N GLN A 128 3.25 6.03 32.73
CA GLN A 128 4.49 6.53 33.28
C GLN A 128 4.51 8.05 33.47
N GLU A 129 3.50 8.72 33.00
CA GLU A 129 3.31 10.14 33.27
C GLU A 129 2.59 10.34 34.57
#